data_018f02434b19b99bfdb813e7567488aa
#
_entry.id   018f02434b19b99bfdb813e7567488aa
#
_cell.length_a   1.000
_cell.length_b   1.000
_cell.length_c   1.000
_cell.angle_alpha   90.00
_cell.angle_beta   90.00
_cell.angle_gamma   90.00
#
_symmetry.space_group_name_H-M   'P 1'
#
loop_
_entity.id
_entity.type
_entity.pdbx_description
1 polymer ?
#
loop_
_entity_poly.entity_id
_entity_poly.type
_entity_poly.pdbx_seq_one_letter_code
_entity_poly.pdbx_strand_id
1 'polypeptide(L)'
;AIKASGWNYAEGTIAAMYIDALAEKHGFSVDQPVSELSGEAINEIMYGTHGEKILIKRPKQQGGGQFYTDFEGIAANLERRYAETNSQYSRDTIEEFMSEVECPECHGERLNKAALSVTVGGRNIMEFCRMSVTEALNFVNGLELTPREAMIAKQIPVSYTHLTLPTSDLV
;
A
#
# COMPACT_ATOMS: atom_id res chain seq x y z
N ALA A 1 -10.39 6.96 14.51
CA ALA A 1 -9.40 6.10 13.84
C ALA A 1 -9.21 4.78 14.57
N ILE A 2 -8.96 4.80 15.88
CA ILE A 2 -8.70 3.58 16.67
C ILE A 2 -9.91 2.62 16.67
N LYS A 3 -11.13 3.12 16.68
CA LYS A 3 -12.34 2.28 16.62
C LYS A 3 -12.49 1.49 15.31
N ALA A 4 -12.03 2.06 14.23
CA ALA A 4 -12.20 1.51 12.90
C ALA A 4 -11.29 0.29 12.64
N SER A 5 -10.08 0.27 13.19
CA SER A 5 -9.10 -0.81 13.01
C SER A 5 -9.38 -2.08 13.84
N GLY A 6 -10.53 -2.15 14.53
CA GLY A 6 -10.81 -3.21 15.51
C GLY A 6 -10.09 -3.01 16.86
N TRP A 7 -9.37 -1.92 17.02
CA TRP A 7 -8.77 -1.47 18.28
C TRP A 7 -9.78 -0.63 19.05
N ASN A 8 -10.87 -1.26 19.48
CA ASN A 8 -11.86 -0.55 20.29
C ASN A 8 -11.32 -0.31 21.68
N TYR A 9 -11.22 0.95 22.07
CA TYR A 9 -10.99 1.33 23.46
C TYR A 9 -12.29 1.05 24.25
N ALA A 10 -12.25 0.02 25.06
CA ALA A 10 -13.31 -0.30 26.03
C ALA A 10 -12.62 -0.80 27.28
N GLU A 11 -13.14 -0.41 28.44
CA GLU A 11 -12.57 -0.78 29.73
C GLU A 11 -12.38 -2.31 29.83
N GLY A 12 -11.19 -2.72 30.22
CA GLY A 12 -10.80 -4.12 30.34
C GLY A 12 -10.38 -4.82 29.05
N THR A 13 -10.36 -4.15 27.90
CA THR A 13 -9.82 -4.75 26.67
C THR A 13 -8.28 -4.66 26.63
N ILE A 14 -7.66 -5.57 25.86
CA ILE A 14 -6.21 -5.52 25.62
C ILE A 14 -5.83 -4.18 24.98
N ALA A 15 -6.65 -3.70 24.05
CA ALA A 15 -6.43 -2.39 23.41
C ALA A 15 -6.39 -1.25 24.42
N ALA A 16 -7.34 -1.23 25.38
CA ALA A 16 -7.36 -0.22 26.43
C ALA A 16 -6.10 -0.27 27.29
N MET A 17 -5.65 -1.46 27.69
CA MET A 17 -4.43 -1.61 28.51
C MET A 17 -3.18 -1.02 27.83
N TYR A 18 -3.01 -1.23 26.53
CA TYR A 18 -1.89 -0.67 25.79
C TYR A 18 -2.01 0.85 25.62
N ILE A 19 -3.20 1.34 25.26
CA ILE A 19 -3.44 2.78 25.11
C ILE A 19 -3.29 3.52 26.44
N ASP A 20 -3.78 2.94 27.56
CA ASP A 20 -3.62 3.53 28.88
C ASP A 20 -2.12 3.61 29.28
N ALA A 21 -1.35 2.58 28.97
CA ALA A 21 0.08 2.58 29.25
C ALA A 21 0.83 3.63 28.41
N LEU A 22 0.47 3.81 27.14
CA LEU A 22 1.03 4.87 26.30
C LEU A 22 0.58 6.25 26.75
N ALA A 23 -0.67 6.38 27.19
CA ALA A 23 -1.21 7.62 27.74
C ALA A 23 -0.47 8.04 29.01
N GLU A 24 -0.14 7.09 29.91
CA GLU A 24 0.66 7.35 31.10
C GLU A 24 2.10 7.72 30.73
N LYS A 25 2.71 7.03 29.75
CA LYS A 25 4.08 7.30 29.29
C LYS A 25 4.22 8.71 28.69
N HIS A 26 3.28 9.11 27.83
CA HIS A 26 3.34 10.37 27.10
C HIS A 26 2.53 11.52 27.73
N GLY A 27 1.80 11.25 28.80
CA GLY A 27 1.05 12.28 29.54
C GLY A 27 -0.19 12.81 28.81
N PHE A 28 -0.82 12.01 27.93
CA PHE A 28 -2.07 12.41 27.26
C PHE A 28 -3.31 11.74 27.89
N SER A 29 -4.49 12.33 27.66
CA SER A 29 -5.76 11.71 28.01
C SER A 29 -6.32 10.90 26.85
N VAL A 30 -6.92 9.74 27.14
CA VAL A 30 -7.59 8.92 26.11
C VAL A 30 -8.78 9.59 25.43
N ASP A 31 -9.34 10.62 26.08
CA ASP A 31 -10.42 11.44 25.54
C ASP A 31 -9.91 12.63 24.70
N GLN A 32 -8.59 12.86 24.70
CA GLN A 32 -7.98 13.95 23.94
C GLN A 32 -8.03 13.68 22.44
N PRO A 33 -8.33 14.70 21.60
CA PRO A 33 -8.28 14.56 20.15
C PRO A 33 -6.88 14.14 19.68
N VAL A 34 -6.82 13.24 18.69
CA VAL A 34 -5.52 12.74 18.13
C VAL A 34 -4.67 13.89 17.57
N SER A 35 -5.30 14.94 17.06
CA SER A 35 -4.61 16.15 16.55
C SER A 35 -3.83 16.93 17.59
N GLU A 36 -4.10 16.70 18.88
CA GLU A 36 -3.44 17.37 19.99
C GLU A 36 -2.35 16.50 20.64
N LEU A 37 -2.21 15.26 20.19
CA LEU A 37 -1.17 14.36 20.68
C LEU A 37 0.21 14.75 20.13
N SER A 38 1.26 14.46 20.91
CA SER A 38 2.63 14.64 20.43
C SER A 38 2.92 13.71 19.24
N GLY A 39 3.82 14.12 18.35
CA GLY A 39 4.27 13.28 17.24
C GLY A 39 4.87 11.95 17.69
N GLU A 40 5.56 11.93 18.84
CA GLU A 40 6.11 10.71 19.45
C GLU A 40 5.00 9.76 19.91
N ALA A 41 3.97 10.27 20.58
CA ALA A 41 2.84 9.45 21.02
C ALA A 41 2.09 8.85 19.81
N ILE A 42 1.84 9.64 18.76
CA ILE A 42 1.22 9.16 17.52
C ILE A 42 2.09 8.09 16.87
N ASN A 43 3.40 8.30 16.78
CA ASN A 43 4.33 7.35 16.19
C ASN A 43 4.33 6.02 16.95
N GLU A 44 4.40 6.03 18.27
CA GLU A 44 4.36 4.81 19.07
C GLU A 44 2.99 4.09 19.00
N ILE A 45 1.89 4.83 18.98
CA ILE A 45 0.55 4.25 18.77
C ILE A 45 0.45 3.53 17.42
N MET A 46 0.97 4.15 16.36
CA MET A 46 0.88 3.60 15.01
C MET A 46 1.90 2.50 14.73
N TYR A 47 3.16 2.71 15.11
CA TYR A 47 4.28 1.86 14.70
C TYR A 47 4.94 1.10 15.84
N GLY A 48 4.44 1.27 17.07
CA GLY A 48 4.90 0.55 18.25
C GLY A 48 6.08 1.18 18.96
N THR A 49 6.48 0.54 20.06
CA THR A 49 7.54 1.02 20.95
C THR A 49 8.93 0.54 20.55
N HIS A 50 9.09 -0.10 19.38
CA HIS A 50 10.37 -0.58 18.82
C HIS A 50 11.23 -1.39 19.80
N GLY A 51 10.57 -2.24 20.62
CA GLY A 51 11.19 -3.08 21.63
C GLY A 51 11.36 -2.42 22.99
N GLU A 52 11.04 -1.14 23.16
CA GLU A 52 10.96 -0.51 24.48
C GLU A 52 9.75 -1.08 25.23
N LYS A 53 10.00 -1.50 26.49
CA LYS A 53 8.97 -2.13 27.31
C LYS A 53 8.17 -1.07 28.07
N ILE A 54 6.86 -1.11 27.93
CA ILE A 54 5.90 -0.30 28.68
C ILE A 54 5.24 -1.13 29.78
N LEU A 55 4.82 -0.46 30.85
CA LEU A 55 4.17 -1.10 31.99
C LEU A 55 2.67 -1.26 31.72
N ILE A 56 2.22 -2.50 31.54
CA ILE A 56 0.81 -2.84 31.37
C ILE A 56 0.20 -3.17 32.73
N LYS A 57 -0.91 -2.52 33.07
CA LYS A 57 -1.69 -2.75 34.28
C LYS A 57 -2.95 -3.51 33.93
N ARG A 58 -3.12 -4.73 34.47
CA ARG A 58 -4.36 -5.51 34.29
C ARG A 58 -5.44 -5.06 35.27
N PRO A 59 -6.67 -4.90 34.82
CA PRO A 59 -7.81 -4.63 35.69
C PRO A 59 -8.00 -5.75 36.73
N LYS A 60 -8.47 -5.40 37.92
CA LYS A 60 -8.73 -6.38 39.00
C LYS A 60 -9.71 -7.48 38.58
N GLN A 61 -10.68 -7.15 37.72
CA GLN A 61 -11.66 -8.12 37.17
C GLN A 61 -11.01 -9.21 36.31
N GLN A 62 -9.80 -8.97 35.81
CA GLN A 62 -9.01 -9.92 34.98
C GLN A 62 -7.81 -10.49 35.72
N GLY A 63 -7.91 -10.60 37.04
CA GLY A 63 -6.88 -11.17 37.90
C GLY A 63 -5.87 -10.16 38.41
N GLY A 64 -5.93 -8.91 38.02
CA GLY A 64 -4.99 -7.87 38.45
C GLY A 64 -3.55 -8.13 38.02
N GLY A 65 -2.62 -7.29 38.49
CA GLY A 65 -1.19 -7.46 38.26
C GLY A 65 -0.63 -6.47 37.22
N GLN A 66 0.69 -6.49 37.13
CA GLN A 66 1.45 -5.62 36.25
C GLN A 66 2.54 -6.43 35.55
N PHE A 67 2.81 -6.10 34.30
CA PHE A 67 3.91 -6.72 33.55
C PHE A 67 4.47 -5.74 32.52
N TYR A 68 5.72 -5.96 32.15
CA TYR A 68 6.38 -5.17 31.12
C TYR A 68 6.35 -5.92 29.79
N THR A 69 5.92 -5.24 28.75
CA THR A 69 5.96 -5.75 27.37
C THR A 69 6.15 -4.61 26.40
N ASP A 70 6.62 -4.92 25.21
CA ASP A 70 6.63 -4.00 24.09
C ASP A 70 5.25 -3.95 23.43
N PHE A 71 5.03 -2.92 22.65
CA PHE A 71 3.82 -2.73 21.85
C PHE A 71 4.20 -2.73 20.37
N GLU A 72 3.59 -3.60 19.59
CA GLU A 72 3.88 -3.75 18.15
C GLU A 72 3.37 -2.58 17.29
N GLY A 73 2.42 -1.78 17.79
CA GLY A 73 1.76 -0.74 17.02
C GLY A 73 0.53 -1.22 16.26
N ILE A 74 -0.36 -0.28 15.94
CA ILE A 74 -1.62 -0.59 15.25
C ILE A 74 -1.34 -1.05 13.81
N ALA A 75 -0.42 -0.39 13.09
CA ALA A 75 -0.09 -0.73 11.71
C ALA A 75 0.48 -2.16 11.60
N ALA A 76 1.51 -2.49 12.38
CA ALA A 76 2.11 -3.82 12.36
C ALA A 76 1.11 -4.92 12.80
N ASN A 77 0.24 -4.61 13.78
CA ASN A 77 -0.83 -5.53 14.17
C ASN A 77 -1.81 -5.81 13.02
N LEU A 78 -2.21 -4.77 12.27
CA LEU A 78 -3.10 -4.93 11.12
C LEU A 78 -2.41 -5.71 9.99
N GLU A 79 -1.15 -5.41 9.67
CA GLU A 79 -0.37 -6.12 8.67
C GLU A 79 -0.24 -7.61 9.01
N ARG A 80 0.12 -7.93 10.26
CA ARG A 80 0.21 -9.31 10.72
C ARG A 80 -1.14 -10.02 10.64
N ARG A 81 -2.22 -9.40 11.11
CA ARG A 81 -3.57 -9.97 11.05
C ARG A 81 -4.02 -10.17 9.61
N TYR A 82 -3.71 -9.27 8.69
CA TYR A 82 -4.01 -9.42 7.28
C TYR A 82 -3.29 -10.62 6.66
N ALA A 83 -2.02 -10.82 7.02
CA ALA A 83 -1.24 -11.95 6.53
C ALA A 83 -1.70 -13.30 7.10
N GLU A 84 -2.09 -13.34 8.39
CA GLU A 84 -2.42 -14.57 9.10
C GLU A 84 -3.89 -15.01 8.93
N THR A 85 -4.81 -14.06 8.63
CA THR A 85 -6.24 -14.40 8.57
C THR A 85 -6.61 -15.20 7.33
N ASN A 86 -7.43 -16.25 7.54
CA ASN A 86 -8.07 -17.00 6.46
C ASN A 86 -9.52 -16.52 6.19
N SER A 87 -10.03 -15.54 6.95
CA SER A 87 -11.36 -15.00 6.81
C SER A 87 -11.37 -13.87 5.79
N GLN A 88 -12.14 -14.01 4.71
CA GLN A 88 -12.32 -12.97 3.70
C GLN A 88 -12.92 -11.70 4.34
N TYR A 89 -13.91 -11.83 5.18
CA TYR A 89 -14.51 -10.70 5.91
C TYR A 89 -13.45 -9.90 6.71
N SER A 90 -12.53 -10.59 7.40
CA SER A 90 -11.48 -9.90 8.14
C SER A 90 -10.48 -9.19 7.23
N ARG A 91 -10.19 -9.75 6.06
CA ARG A 91 -9.35 -9.10 5.04
C ARG A 91 -10.02 -7.84 4.50
N ASP A 92 -11.26 -7.96 4.05
CA ASP A 92 -12.02 -6.83 3.51
C ASP A 92 -12.10 -5.67 4.51
N THR A 93 -12.33 -6.00 5.81
CA THR A 93 -12.34 -4.99 6.88
C THR A 93 -10.99 -4.30 7.07
N ILE A 94 -9.88 -5.01 6.93
CA ILE A 94 -8.54 -4.41 7.05
C ILE A 94 -8.20 -3.62 5.79
N GLU A 95 -8.62 -4.07 4.61
CA GLU A 95 -8.41 -3.39 3.32
C GLU A 95 -9.06 -2.00 3.28
N GLU A 96 -10.15 -1.78 4.05
CA GLU A 96 -10.75 -0.44 4.19
C GLU A 96 -9.78 0.63 4.76
N PHE A 97 -8.72 0.19 5.44
CA PHE A 97 -7.66 1.08 5.98
C PHE A 97 -6.43 1.16 5.09
N MET A 98 -6.40 0.42 4.00
CA MET A 98 -5.30 0.44 3.03
C MET A 98 -5.59 1.46 1.93
N SER A 99 -4.55 2.05 1.40
CA SER A 99 -4.60 2.87 0.21
C SER A 99 -3.63 2.34 -0.82
N GLU A 100 -4.01 2.42 -2.09
CA GLU A 100 -3.08 2.12 -3.18
C GLU A 100 -2.00 3.19 -3.22
N VAL A 101 -0.76 2.77 -3.14
CA VAL A 101 0.41 3.64 -3.26
C VAL A 101 1.28 3.15 -4.41
N GLU A 102 1.92 4.10 -5.06
CA GLU A 102 2.88 3.77 -6.12
C GLU A 102 4.07 3.00 -5.52
N CYS A 103 4.46 1.91 -6.18
CA CYS A 103 5.58 1.10 -5.73
C CYS A 103 6.88 1.91 -5.77
N PRO A 104 7.63 2.05 -4.67
CA PRO A 104 8.85 2.86 -4.62
C PRO A 104 9.99 2.29 -5.49
N GLU A 105 9.94 1.00 -5.83
CA GLU A 105 10.96 0.35 -6.67
C GLU A 105 10.71 0.53 -8.17
N CYS A 106 9.46 0.38 -8.60
CA CYS A 106 9.13 0.40 -10.03
C CYS A 106 8.32 1.62 -10.47
N HIS A 107 7.91 2.50 -9.54
CA HIS A 107 7.17 3.74 -9.84
C HIS A 107 5.98 3.51 -10.80
N GLY A 108 5.21 2.44 -10.55
CA GLY A 108 4.07 2.05 -11.37
C GLY A 108 4.41 1.25 -12.64
N GLU A 109 5.66 1.12 -13.00
CA GLU A 109 6.09 0.46 -14.25
C GLU A 109 5.99 -1.06 -14.21
N ARG A 110 5.92 -1.68 -13.02
CA ARG A 110 5.79 -3.14 -12.81
C ARG A 110 6.88 -3.99 -13.46
N LEU A 111 7.97 -3.36 -13.89
CA LEU A 111 9.13 -3.96 -14.53
C LEU A 111 10.40 -3.64 -13.76
N ASN A 112 11.37 -4.54 -13.79
CA ASN A 112 12.68 -4.30 -13.22
C ASN A 112 13.56 -3.45 -14.14
N LYS A 113 14.63 -2.88 -13.60
CA LYS A 113 15.57 -2.00 -14.34
C LYS A 113 16.19 -2.68 -15.57
N ALA A 114 16.44 -4.00 -15.49
CA ALA A 114 17.00 -4.75 -16.61
C ALA A 114 16.00 -4.86 -17.78
N ALA A 115 14.72 -5.11 -17.49
CA ALA A 115 13.67 -5.11 -18.52
C ALA A 115 13.48 -3.71 -19.16
N LEU A 116 13.55 -2.66 -18.35
CA LEU A 116 13.43 -1.26 -18.82
C LEU A 116 14.67 -0.78 -19.61
N SER A 117 15.81 -1.44 -19.48
CA SER A 117 17.01 -1.11 -20.27
C SER A 117 16.94 -1.60 -21.72
N VAL A 118 16.00 -2.49 -22.04
CA VAL A 118 15.76 -2.93 -23.42
C VAL A 118 15.00 -1.85 -24.17
N THR A 119 15.58 -1.37 -25.25
CA THR A 119 15.00 -0.29 -26.07
C THR A 119 14.85 -0.70 -27.53
N VAL A 120 13.81 -0.18 -28.18
CA VAL A 120 13.59 -0.24 -29.63
C VAL A 120 13.40 1.20 -30.12
N GLY A 121 14.18 1.62 -31.10
CA GLY A 121 14.14 3.00 -31.57
C GLY A 121 14.44 4.04 -30.47
N GLY A 122 15.25 3.67 -29.46
CA GLY A 122 15.62 4.53 -28.34
C GLY A 122 14.55 4.65 -27.24
N ARG A 123 13.46 3.90 -27.31
CA ARG A 123 12.39 3.89 -26.29
C ARG A 123 12.22 2.52 -25.66
N ASN A 124 11.98 2.48 -24.35
CA ASN A 124 11.65 1.25 -23.63
C ASN A 124 10.16 0.95 -23.74
N ILE A 125 9.76 -0.25 -23.28
CA ILE A 125 8.37 -0.73 -23.38
C ILE A 125 7.38 0.18 -22.63
N MET A 126 7.74 0.76 -21.49
CA MET A 126 6.84 1.63 -20.72
C MET A 126 6.66 2.99 -21.38
N GLU A 127 7.74 3.55 -21.95
CA GLU A 127 7.65 4.77 -22.77
C GLU A 127 6.74 4.57 -23.98
N PHE A 128 6.83 3.40 -24.62
CA PHE A 128 5.94 3.01 -25.71
C PHE A 128 4.47 2.87 -25.23
N CYS A 129 4.24 2.19 -24.13
CA CYS A 129 2.88 2.00 -23.58
C CYS A 129 2.20 3.30 -23.12
N ARG A 130 2.97 4.34 -22.83
CA ARG A 130 2.44 5.66 -22.45
C ARG A 130 2.03 6.52 -23.65
N MET A 131 2.39 6.10 -24.87
CA MET A 131 2.00 6.81 -26.07
C MET A 131 0.50 6.65 -26.36
N SER A 132 -0.11 7.65 -26.95
CA SER A 132 -1.41 7.50 -27.58
C SER A 132 -1.31 6.52 -28.75
N VAL A 133 -2.45 5.96 -29.17
CA VAL A 133 -2.48 5.00 -30.30
C VAL A 133 -1.88 5.60 -31.58
N THR A 134 -2.15 6.89 -31.85
CA THR A 134 -1.61 7.61 -33.00
C THR A 134 -0.09 7.80 -32.90
N GLU A 135 0.41 8.18 -31.73
CA GLU A 135 1.85 8.33 -31.49
C GLU A 135 2.58 7.00 -31.62
N ALA A 136 2.01 5.91 -31.03
CA ALA A 136 2.57 4.57 -31.13
C ALA A 136 2.64 4.08 -32.57
N LEU A 137 1.58 4.33 -33.38
CA LEU A 137 1.56 3.99 -34.79
C LEU A 137 2.62 4.75 -35.57
N ASN A 138 2.73 6.06 -35.37
CA ASN A 138 3.75 6.89 -36.01
C ASN A 138 5.16 6.45 -35.61
N PHE A 139 5.37 6.14 -34.33
CA PHE A 139 6.64 5.64 -33.84
C PHE A 139 7.03 4.33 -34.52
N VAL A 140 6.13 3.33 -34.56
CA VAL A 140 6.41 2.02 -35.18
C VAL A 140 6.67 2.15 -36.69
N ASN A 141 5.92 2.99 -37.38
CA ASN A 141 6.11 3.23 -38.82
C ASN A 141 7.40 4.00 -39.12
N GLY A 142 7.92 4.78 -38.18
CA GLY A 142 9.18 5.53 -38.31
C GLY A 142 10.43 4.75 -37.92
N LEU A 143 10.30 3.49 -37.50
CA LEU A 143 11.46 2.67 -37.10
C LEU A 143 12.26 2.23 -38.33
N GLU A 144 13.56 2.45 -38.28
CA GLU A 144 14.52 1.88 -39.24
C GLU A 144 14.85 0.45 -38.83
N LEU A 145 14.17 -0.51 -39.44
CA LEU A 145 14.28 -1.93 -39.10
C LEU A 145 15.09 -2.69 -40.17
N THR A 146 15.93 -3.62 -39.72
CA THR A 146 16.55 -4.60 -40.63
C THR A 146 15.47 -5.50 -41.25
N PRO A 147 15.74 -6.18 -42.37
CA PRO A 147 14.77 -7.09 -42.99
C PRO A 147 14.22 -8.16 -42.06
N ARG A 148 15.03 -8.65 -41.13
CA ARG A 148 14.63 -9.64 -40.11
C ARG A 148 13.70 -9.01 -39.08
N GLU A 149 14.04 -7.84 -38.57
CA GLU A 149 13.19 -7.11 -37.60
C GLU A 149 11.86 -6.67 -38.21
N ALA A 150 11.89 -6.21 -39.45
CA ALA A 150 10.67 -5.86 -40.18
C ALA A 150 9.71 -7.06 -40.34
N MET A 151 10.24 -8.26 -40.53
CA MET A 151 9.43 -9.47 -40.59
C MET A 151 8.73 -9.76 -39.27
N ILE A 152 9.41 -9.55 -38.15
CA ILE A 152 8.88 -9.74 -36.78
C ILE A 152 7.83 -8.66 -36.47
N ALA A 153 8.14 -7.40 -36.79
CA ALA A 153 7.31 -6.25 -36.47
C ALA A 153 6.06 -6.11 -37.35
N LYS A 154 5.95 -6.84 -38.46
CA LYS A 154 4.91 -6.66 -39.49
C LYS A 154 3.48 -6.66 -38.96
N GLN A 155 3.20 -7.42 -37.91
CA GLN A 155 1.85 -7.53 -37.34
C GLN A 155 1.49 -6.38 -36.39
N ILE A 156 2.48 -5.67 -35.83
CA ILE A 156 2.25 -4.62 -34.83
C ILE A 156 1.50 -3.43 -35.41
N PRO A 157 1.93 -2.80 -36.55
CA PRO A 157 1.20 -1.69 -37.15
C PRO A 157 -0.23 -2.05 -37.53
N VAL A 158 -0.46 -3.29 -38.01
CA VAL A 158 -1.81 -3.76 -38.37
C VAL A 158 -2.76 -3.73 -37.21
N SER A 159 -2.31 -4.19 -36.04
CA SER A 159 -3.12 -4.17 -34.80
C SER A 159 -3.49 -2.75 -34.39
N TYR A 160 -2.54 -1.81 -34.47
CA TYR A 160 -2.78 -0.41 -34.09
C TYR A 160 -3.69 0.32 -35.11
N THR A 161 -3.59 0.02 -36.41
CA THR A 161 -4.53 0.58 -37.44
C THR A 161 -5.96 0.14 -37.19
N HIS A 162 -6.20 -1.09 -36.75
CA HIS A 162 -7.55 -1.54 -36.38
C HIS A 162 -8.13 -0.79 -35.17
N LEU A 163 -7.31 -0.35 -34.24
CA LEU A 163 -7.75 0.45 -33.10
C LEU A 163 -8.05 1.91 -33.44
N THR A 164 -7.48 2.42 -34.54
CA THR A 164 -7.69 3.81 -34.99
C THR A 164 -8.82 3.96 -36.02
N LEU A 165 -9.46 2.87 -36.47
CA LEU A 165 -10.62 2.97 -37.35
C LEU A 165 -11.76 3.69 -36.59
N PRO A 166 -12.36 4.73 -37.20
CA PRO A 166 -13.50 5.41 -36.60
C PRO A 166 -14.65 4.44 -36.42
N THR A 167 -15.24 4.41 -35.23
CA THR A 167 -16.46 3.66 -34.89
C THR A 167 -17.72 4.27 -35.52
N SER A 168 -17.62 4.82 -36.74
CA SER A 168 -18.72 5.45 -37.45
C SER A 168 -19.74 4.47 -38.04
N ASP A 169 -19.53 3.16 -37.91
CA ASP A 169 -20.43 2.14 -38.45
C ASP A 169 -21.25 1.38 -37.39
N LEU A 170 -21.40 1.97 -36.17
CA LEU A 170 -22.37 1.50 -35.18
C LEU A 170 -23.49 2.53 -35.01
N VAL A 171 -24.35 2.62 -36.00
CA VAL A 171 -25.71 3.16 -35.90
C VAL A 171 -26.70 2.05 -36.24
#